data_08abe4b873f06f99f5f8125d1b44af98
#
_entry.id   08abe4b873f06f99f5f8125d1b44af98
#
_cell.length_a   1.000
_cell.length_b   1.000
_cell.length_c   1.000
_cell.angle_alpha   90.00
_cell.angle_beta   90.00
_cell.angle_gamma   90.00
#
_symmetry.space_group_name_H-M   'P 1'
#
loop_
_entity.id
_entity.type
_entity.pdbx_description
1 polymer ?
#
loop_
_entity_poly.entity_id
_entity_poly.type
_entity_poly.pdbx_seq_one_letter_code
_entity_poly.pdbx_strand_id
1 'polypeptide(L)'
;MLPSENYMLLALGTNLGDKRANIARALSLIGERIGRVIRVAEPIRTAPVDFTSDNTFLNTVAVVERQPDLSVDEVLRRTQEIERQMGRTLKSHEGIHYDRIMDIDLLMIGETHINRTDLTLPHPRMAERLFVLRPLAEVAPDVIHPEYGMTFKELLAVRERCHFVQLTEALCTPELLARVNDLLHQLSSAAEGLTLARLRALAAAPMTQVVLAYDVKEGEDEPLPLGMATLCLCDQPTGRKAWVEDVVIDAKARGRGMARALLHELFVRAQHVGARSVNLTSRPEREAANRLYQSLGMKQRRTNVYKHENEKSNMNEH
;
A
#
# COMPACT_ATOMS: atom_id res chain seq x y z
N MET A 1 6.36 -22.96 -5.82
CA MET A 1 6.79 -22.10 -6.95
C MET A 1 5.64 -22.05 -7.94
N LEU A 2 5.14 -20.89 -8.32
CA LEU A 2 4.15 -20.77 -9.40
C LEU A 2 4.90 -20.95 -10.72
N PRO A 3 4.35 -21.72 -11.68
CA PRO A 3 5.04 -21.96 -12.93
C PRO A 3 4.90 -20.76 -13.86
N SER A 4 6.03 -20.26 -14.36
CA SER A 4 6.19 -19.41 -15.57
C SER A 4 5.52 -18.01 -15.57
N GLU A 5 5.92 -17.18 -16.54
CA GLU A 5 5.40 -15.85 -16.89
C GLU A 5 3.90 -15.81 -17.24
N ASN A 6 3.25 -16.97 -17.35
CA ASN A 6 1.87 -17.12 -17.79
C ASN A 6 0.84 -17.24 -16.65
N TYR A 7 1.25 -17.23 -15.39
CA TYR A 7 0.27 -17.22 -14.32
C TYR A 7 -0.27 -15.80 -14.05
N MET A 8 -1.52 -15.75 -13.68
CA MET A 8 -2.17 -14.52 -13.23
C MET A 8 -2.91 -14.75 -11.93
N LEU A 9 -3.07 -13.69 -11.18
CA LEU A 9 -3.81 -13.63 -9.94
C LEU A 9 -5.07 -12.81 -10.17
N LEU A 10 -6.22 -13.41 -9.88
CA LEU A 10 -7.54 -12.80 -10.02
C LEU A 10 -8.20 -12.73 -8.65
N ALA A 11 -8.69 -11.54 -8.25
CA ALA A 11 -9.59 -11.43 -7.11
C ALA A 11 -11.04 -11.55 -7.59
N LEU A 12 -11.86 -12.30 -6.86
CA LEU A 12 -13.28 -12.47 -7.10
C LEU A 12 -14.05 -12.00 -5.86
N GLY A 13 -15.03 -11.12 -6.05
CA GLY A 13 -15.87 -10.58 -4.99
C GLY A 13 -17.34 -10.58 -5.37
N THR A 14 -18.22 -10.97 -4.45
CA THR A 14 -19.68 -10.98 -4.65
C THR A 14 -20.38 -10.64 -3.34
N ASN A 15 -21.48 -9.87 -3.39
CA ASN A 15 -22.31 -9.58 -2.22
C ASN A 15 -23.82 -9.75 -2.45
N LEU A 16 -24.23 -10.20 -3.62
CA LEU A 16 -25.64 -10.46 -3.96
C LEU A 16 -25.90 -11.95 -4.23
N GLY A 17 -27.11 -12.40 -3.93
CA GLY A 17 -27.60 -13.76 -4.22
C GLY A 17 -26.81 -14.88 -3.52
N ASP A 18 -26.76 -16.05 -4.16
CA ASP A 18 -25.93 -17.17 -3.68
C ASP A 18 -24.46 -16.93 -4.02
N LYS A 19 -23.74 -16.40 -3.05
CA LYS A 19 -22.35 -15.95 -3.19
C LYS A 19 -21.39 -17.09 -3.51
N ARG A 20 -21.60 -18.30 -2.95
CA ARG A 20 -20.77 -19.47 -3.25
C ARG A 20 -21.01 -19.98 -4.66
N ALA A 21 -22.27 -20.07 -5.08
CA ALA A 21 -22.62 -20.43 -6.44
C ALA A 21 -22.10 -19.42 -7.47
N ASN A 22 -22.15 -18.13 -7.15
CA ASN A 22 -21.58 -17.07 -8.00
C ASN A 22 -20.07 -17.23 -8.21
N ILE A 23 -19.31 -17.46 -7.14
CA ILE A 23 -17.86 -17.71 -7.24
C ILE A 23 -17.59 -18.96 -8.08
N ALA A 24 -18.28 -20.07 -7.80
CA ALA A 24 -18.10 -21.32 -8.55
C ALA A 24 -18.39 -21.13 -10.05
N ARG A 25 -19.46 -20.41 -10.39
CA ARG A 25 -19.82 -20.10 -11.78
C ARG A 25 -18.76 -19.20 -12.45
N ALA A 26 -18.25 -18.17 -11.75
CA ALA A 26 -17.19 -17.31 -12.28
C ALA A 26 -15.92 -18.11 -12.57
N LEU A 27 -15.50 -18.98 -11.65
CA LEU A 27 -14.32 -19.85 -11.83
C LEU A 27 -14.48 -20.80 -13.01
N SER A 28 -15.69 -21.38 -13.25
CA SER A 28 -15.97 -22.20 -14.43
C SER A 28 -15.79 -21.40 -15.72
N LEU A 29 -16.38 -20.20 -15.80
CA LEU A 29 -16.25 -19.33 -16.97
C LEU A 29 -14.81 -18.84 -17.20
N ILE A 30 -14.06 -18.59 -16.14
CA ILE A 30 -12.63 -18.28 -16.21
C ILE A 30 -11.87 -19.47 -16.80
N GLY A 31 -12.16 -20.70 -16.30
CA GLY A 31 -11.55 -21.93 -16.79
C GLY A 31 -11.79 -22.16 -18.29
N GLU A 32 -13.00 -21.89 -18.75
CA GLU A 32 -13.40 -22.07 -20.16
C GLU A 32 -12.77 -21.03 -21.11
N ARG A 33 -12.66 -19.77 -20.66
CA ARG A 33 -12.38 -18.64 -21.56
C ARG A 33 -11.02 -18.02 -21.43
N ILE A 34 -10.41 -18.10 -20.24
CA ILE A 34 -9.21 -17.34 -19.93
C ILE A 34 -8.01 -18.27 -19.71
N GLY A 35 -8.19 -19.33 -18.93
CA GLY A 35 -7.12 -20.24 -18.64
C GLY A 35 -7.43 -21.21 -17.51
N ARG A 36 -6.52 -22.13 -17.27
CA ARG A 36 -6.70 -23.18 -16.27
C ARG A 36 -6.63 -22.62 -14.86
N VAL A 37 -7.66 -22.79 -14.07
CA VAL A 37 -7.68 -22.46 -12.64
C VAL A 37 -6.80 -23.46 -11.89
N ILE A 38 -5.70 -23.00 -11.28
CA ILE A 38 -4.69 -23.83 -10.61
C ILE A 38 -4.99 -23.98 -9.13
N ARG A 39 -5.30 -22.87 -8.48
CA ARG A 39 -5.62 -22.80 -7.04
C ARG A 39 -6.66 -21.73 -6.80
N VAL A 40 -7.45 -21.94 -5.77
CA VAL A 40 -8.44 -20.96 -5.28
C VAL A 40 -8.31 -20.94 -3.76
N ALA A 41 -8.22 -19.76 -3.19
CA ALA A 41 -8.23 -19.60 -1.73
C ALA A 41 -9.61 -19.88 -1.15
N GLU A 42 -9.67 -20.29 0.13
CA GLU A 42 -10.96 -20.38 0.83
C GLU A 42 -11.63 -19.00 0.86
N PRO A 43 -12.88 -18.88 0.40
CA PRO A 43 -13.55 -17.58 0.37
C PRO A 43 -13.79 -17.00 1.77
N ILE A 44 -13.45 -15.73 1.97
CA ILE A 44 -13.61 -15.02 3.24
C ILE A 44 -14.78 -14.03 3.19
N ARG A 45 -15.51 -13.91 4.31
CA ARG A 45 -16.59 -12.92 4.46
C ARG A 45 -16.01 -11.60 4.97
N THR A 46 -16.46 -10.49 4.39
CA THR A 46 -16.07 -9.15 4.83
C THR A 46 -17.26 -8.18 4.79
N ALA A 47 -17.22 -7.16 5.63
CA ALA A 47 -18.08 -5.99 5.46
C ALA A 47 -17.74 -5.26 4.15
N PRO A 48 -18.68 -4.48 3.59
CA PRO A 48 -18.37 -3.55 2.50
C PRO A 48 -17.22 -2.61 2.88
N VAL A 49 -16.35 -2.32 1.93
CA VAL A 49 -15.24 -1.38 2.09
C VAL A 49 -15.44 -0.24 1.08
N ASP A 50 -15.23 1.00 1.51
CA ASP A 50 -15.39 2.23 0.71
C ASP A 50 -16.85 2.62 0.36
N PHE A 51 -17.87 1.89 0.84
CA PHE A 51 -19.30 2.26 0.69
C PHE A 51 -20.17 1.55 1.72
N THR A 52 -21.41 2.03 1.89
CA THR A 52 -22.38 1.45 2.82
C THR A 52 -23.29 0.48 2.10
N SER A 53 -23.40 -0.76 2.60
CA SER A 53 -24.37 -1.77 2.16
C SER A 53 -24.67 -2.74 3.31
N ASP A 54 -25.88 -3.24 3.37
CA ASP A 54 -26.28 -4.31 4.31
C ASP A 54 -25.76 -5.69 3.88
N ASN A 55 -25.27 -5.81 2.66
CA ASN A 55 -24.81 -7.06 2.08
C ASN A 55 -23.31 -7.26 2.33
N THR A 56 -22.96 -8.26 3.14
CA THR A 56 -21.56 -8.68 3.29
C THR A 56 -21.01 -9.28 2.00
N PHE A 57 -19.75 -9.06 1.73
CA PHE A 57 -19.04 -9.69 0.61
C PHE A 57 -18.58 -11.09 0.95
N LEU A 58 -18.44 -11.91 -0.08
CA LEU A 58 -17.63 -13.11 -0.11
C LEU A 58 -16.52 -12.89 -1.13
N ASN A 59 -15.25 -12.90 -0.67
CA ASN A 59 -14.06 -12.59 -1.48
C ASN A 59 -13.13 -13.78 -1.52
N THR A 60 -12.51 -14.04 -2.66
CA THR A 60 -11.46 -15.03 -2.84
C THR A 60 -10.44 -14.58 -3.87
N VAL A 61 -9.33 -15.31 -3.98
CA VAL A 61 -8.33 -15.14 -5.02
C VAL A 61 -8.10 -16.47 -5.73
N ALA A 62 -7.99 -16.41 -7.03
CA ALA A 62 -7.65 -17.53 -7.88
C ALA A 62 -6.29 -17.34 -8.54
N VAL A 63 -5.47 -18.40 -8.57
CA VAL A 63 -4.30 -18.52 -9.43
C VAL A 63 -4.73 -19.20 -10.71
N VAL A 64 -4.51 -18.54 -11.83
CA VAL A 64 -4.92 -19.02 -13.15
C VAL A 64 -3.71 -19.05 -14.08
N GLU A 65 -3.51 -20.17 -14.77
CA GLU A 65 -2.55 -20.29 -15.85
C GLU A 65 -3.22 -19.81 -17.14
N ARG A 66 -2.81 -18.65 -17.61
CA ARG A 66 -3.35 -18.01 -18.81
C ARG A 66 -3.09 -18.85 -20.06
N GLN A 67 -4.07 -18.91 -20.97
CA GLN A 67 -3.82 -19.45 -22.31
C GLN A 67 -2.69 -18.64 -22.98
N PRO A 68 -1.68 -19.29 -23.59
CA PRO A 68 -0.49 -18.61 -24.12
C PRO A 68 -0.80 -17.49 -25.13
N ASP A 69 -1.84 -17.70 -25.95
CA ASP A 69 -2.19 -16.80 -27.05
C ASP A 69 -3.03 -15.59 -26.61
N LEU A 70 -3.46 -15.53 -25.35
CA LEU A 70 -4.23 -14.41 -24.85
C LEU A 70 -3.34 -13.23 -24.46
N SER A 71 -3.55 -12.08 -25.07
CA SER A 71 -2.98 -10.82 -24.61
C SER A 71 -3.60 -10.37 -23.28
N VAL A 72 -2.92 -9.45 -22.58
CA VAL A 72 -3.44 -8.84 -21.36
C VAL A 72 -4.78 -8.12 -21.60
N ASP A 73 -4.89 -7.42 -22.73
CA ASP A 73 -6.11 -6.72 -23.11
C ASP A 73 -7.29 -7.68 -23.37
N GLU A 74 -6.99 -8.82 -23.95
CA GLU A 74 -7.98 -9.87 -24.17
C GLU A 74 -8.42 -10.50 -22.84
N VAL A 75 -7.51 -10.71 -21.89
CA VAL A 75 -7.86 -11.16 -20.53
C VAL A 75 -8.80 -10.15 -19.86
N LEU A 76 -8.44 -8.84 -19.88
CA LEU A 76 -9.29 -7.79 -19.31
C LEU A 76 -10.68 -7.76 -19.94
N ARG A 77 -10.75 -7.86 -21.27
CA ARG A 77 -12.02 -7.90 -22.00
C ARG A 77 -12.88 -9.10 -21.58
N ARG A 78 -12.26 -10.28 -21.46
CA ARG A 78 -12.99 -11.51 -21.08
C ARG A 78 -13.44 -11.50 -19.63
N THR A 79 -12.65 -10.97 -18.69
CA THR A 79 -13.12 -10.80 -17.30
C THR A 79 -14.36 -9.92 -17.24
N GLN A 80 -14.36 -8.79 -17.96
CA GLN A 80 -15.50 -7.88 -18.04
C GLN A 80 -16.72 -8.51 -18.73
N GLU A 81 -16.52 -9.39 -19.69
CA GLU A 81 -17.62 -10.14 -20.33
C GLU A 81 -18.23 -11.17 -19.39
N ILE A 82 -17.42 -11.86 -18.60
CA ILE A 82 -17.90 -12.78 -17.57
C ILE A 82 -18.74 -12.03 -16.53
N GLU A 83 -18.28 -10.88 -16.05
CA GLU A 83 -19.05 -10.05 -15.11
C GLU A 83 -20.41 -9.63 -15.68
N ARG A 84 -20.42 -9.16 -16.94
CA ARG A 84 -21.68 -8.79 -17.63
C ARG A 84 -22.62 -9.96 -17.81
N GLN A 85 -22.11 -11.13 -18.20
CA GLN A 85 -22.90 -12.36 -18.36
C GLN A 85 -23.48 -12.83 -17.03
N MET A 86 -22.80 -12.56 -15.92
CA MET A 86 -23.28 -12.87 -14.57
C MET A 86 -24.28 -11.86 -14.03
N GLY A 87 -24.58 -10.79 -14.77
CA GLY A 87 -25.58 -9.79 -14.42
C GLY A 87 -25.04 -8.50 -13.80
N ARG A 88 -23.75 -8.20 -13.95
CA ARG A 88 -23.22 -6.88 -13.55
C ARG A 88 -23.68 -5.81 -14.54
N THR A 89 -24.65 -5.00 -14.15
CA THR A 89 -25.24 -3.94 -14.98
C THR A 89 -24.57 -2.58 -14.78
N LEU A 90 -24.00 -2.33 -13.61
CA LEU A 90 -23.37 -1.06 -13.26
C LEU A 90 -21.88 -1.26 -12.95
N LYS A 91 -21.03 -0.44 -13.58
CA LYS A 91 -19.63 -0.31 -13.18
C LYS A 91 -19.52 0.76 -12.09
N SER A 92 -18.61 0.56 -11.14
CA SER A 92 -18.22 1.62 -10.22
C SER A 92 -17.65 2.80 -11.03
N HIS A 93 -18.16 4.00 -10.81
CA HIS A 93 -17.72 5.23 -11.49
C HIS A 93 -17.44 6.29 -10.45
N GLU A 94 -16.32 7.01 -10.57
CA GLU A 94 -15.95 8.14 -9.70
C GLU A 94 -15.99 7.84 -8.18
N GLY A 95 -15.59 6.61 -7.78
CA GLY A 95 -15.59 6.22 -6.37
C GLY A 95 -16.93 5.75 -5.81
N ILE A 96 -18.00 5.72 -6.62
CA ILE A 96 -19.29 5.16 -6.21
C ILE A 96 -19.28 3.65 -6.45
N HIS A 97 -19.40 2.89 -5.38
CA HIS A 97 -19.47 1.43 -5.41
C HIS A 97 -20.93 0.95 -5.22
N TYR A 98 -21.28 -0.14 -5.90
CA TYR A 98 -22.60 -0.75 -5.85
C TYR A 98 -22.51 -2.21 -5.44
N ASP A 99 -23.63 -2.72 -4.91
CA ASP A 99 -23.83 -4.16 -4.73
C ASP A 99 -23.74 -4.87 -6.08
N ARG A 100 -23.07 -6.04 -6.12
CA ARG A 100 -22.77 -6.74 -7.37
C ARG A 100 -22.77 -8.25 -7.22
N ILE A 101 -23.27 -8.91 -8.26
CA ILE A 101 -23.28 -10.38 -8.33
C ILE A 101 -21.86 -10.92 -8.46
N MET A 102 -20.99 -10.23 -9.23
CA MET A 102 -19.58 -10.62 -9.41
C MET A 102 -18.73 -9.42 -9.79
N ASP A 103 -17.56 -9.37 -9.18
CA ASP A 103 -16.44 -8.48 -9.49
C ASP A 103 -15.20 -9.33 -9.71
N ILE A 104 -14.47 -9.11 -10.78
CA ILE A 104 -13.27 -9.86 -11.13
C ILE A 104 -12.13 -8.86 -11.41
N ASP A 105 -11.29 -8.66 -10.42
CA ASP A 105 -10.13 -7.77 -10.53
C ASP A 105 -8.89 -8.56 -10.96
N LEU A 106 -8.21 -8.07 -12.00
CA LEU A 106 -6.91 -8.57 -12.42
C LEU A 106 -5.84 -7.97 -11.51
N LEU A 107 -5.22 -8.81 -10.67
CA LEU A 107 -4.27 -8.37 -9.66
C LEU A 107 -2.84 -8.30 -10.19
N MET A 108 -2.40 -9.35 -10.88
CA MET A 108 -1.03 -9.49 -11.39
C MET A 108 -0.97 -10.53 -12.52
N ILE A 109 -0.10 -10.32 -13.50
CA ILE A 109 0.26 -11.31 -14.54
C ILE A 109 1.78 -11.41 -14.58
N GLY A 110 2.35 -12.51 -14.07
CA GLY A 110 3.79 -12.66 -13.96
C GLY A 110 4.45 -11.42 -13.38
N GLU A 111 5.46 -10.88 -14.03
CA GLU A 111 6.16 -9.63 -13.68
C GLU A 111 5.71 -8.43 -14.53
N THR A 112 4.52 -8.51 -15.15
CA THR A 112 4.03 -7.48 -16.06
C THR A 112 3.72 -6.19 -15.30
N HIS A 113 4.25 -5.07 -15.79
CA HIS A 113 3.93 -3.72 -15.31
C HIS A 113 3.14 -2.95 -16.37
N ILE A 114 1.95 -2.49 -16.01
CA ILE A 114 1.08 -1.66 -16.85
C ILE A 114 0.60 -0.48 -16.02
N ASN A 115 0.61 0.70 -16.60
CA ASN A 115 0.04 1.91 -15.99
C ASN A 115 -0.75 2.68 -17.04
N ARG A 116 -2.03 2.32 -17.19
CA ARG A 116 -2.99 2.96 -18.10
C ARG A 116 -4.24 3.35 -17.32
N THR A 117 -5.05 4.19 -17.89
CA THR A 117 -6.32 4.65 -17.28
C THR A 117 -7.34 3.53 -17.07
N ASP A 118 -7.29 2.49 -17.89
CA ASP A 118 -8.21 1.34 -17.86
C ASP A 118 -7.63 0.10 -17.14
N LEU A 119 -6.30 0.05 -16.94
CA LEU A 119 -5.62 -1.08 -16.29
C LEU A 119 -4.29 -0.65 -15.67
N THR A 120 -4.12 -0.96 -14.40
CA THR A 120 -2.84 -0.85 -13.69
C THR A 120 -2.46 -2.22 -13.13
N LEU A 121 -1.26 -2.72 -13.48
CA LEU A 121 -0.68 -3.96 -12.97
C LEU A 121 0.74 -3.72 -12.44
N PRO A 122 1.08 -4.23 -11.26
CA PRO A 122 0.19 -4.88 -10.28
C PRO A 122 -0.97 -3.99 -9.87
N HIS A 123 -2.10 -4.57 -9.49
CA HIS A 123 -3.27 -3.80 -9.06
C HIS A 123 -2.92 -2.95 -7.83
N PRO A 124 -3.08 -1.62 -7.87
CA PRO A 124 -2.50 -0.70 -6.90
C PRO A 124 -2.94 -0.94 -5.45
N ARG A 125 -4.16 -1.44 -5.24
CA ARG A 125 -4.71 -1.66 -3.90
C ARG A 125 -4.64 -3.11 -3.42
N MET A 126 -3.98 -4.02 -4.17
CA MET A 126 -3.98 -5.45 -3.80
C MET A 126 -3.27 -5.74 -2.49
N ALA A 127 -2.21 -4.99 -2.18
CA ALA A 127 -1.44 -5.15 -0.95
C ALA A 127 -1.99 -4.33 0.24
N GLU A 128 -2.97 -3.45 0.01
CA GLU A 128 -3.61 -2.62 1.04
C GLU A 128 -4.83 -3.32 1.64
N ARG A 129 -5.54 -4.11 0.83
CA ARG A 129 -6.82 -4.73 1.16
C ARG A 129 -6.61 -6.10 1.77
N LEU A 130 -6.81 -6.26 3.07
CA LEU A 130 -6.65 -7.55 3.76
C LEU A 130 -7.54 -8.65 3.18
N PHE A 131 -8.73 -8.30 2.65
CA PHE A 131 -9.62 -9.27 2.01
C PHE A 131 -9.11 -9.77 0.64
N VAL A 132 -8.07 -9.13 0.09
CA VAL A 132 -7.30 -9.59 -1.08
C VAL A 132 -6.01 -10.25 -0.62
N LEU A 133 -5.30 -9.63 0.31
CA LEU A 133 -3.96 -10.06 0.71
C LEU A 133 -3.96 -11.38 1.49
N ARG A 134 -4.98 -11.64 2.34
CA ARG A 134 -5.13 -12.93 3.04
C ARG A 134 -5.29 -14.10 2.06
N PRO A 135 -6.26 -14.06 1.11
CA PRO A 135 -6.36 -15.09 0.08
C PRO A 135 -5.10 -15.22 -0.81
N LEU A 136 -4.42 -14.10 -1.13
CA LEU A 136 -3.15 -14.14 -1.87
C LEU A 136 -2.07 -14.89 -1.12
N ALA A 137 -1.91 -14.61 0.19
CA ALA A 137 -0.93 -15.29 1.04
C ALA A 137 -1.23 -16.78 1.24
N GLU A 138 -2.49 -17.21 1.06
CA GLU A 138 -2.88 -18.62 1.09
C GLU A 138 -2.47 -19.35 -0.20
N VAL A 139 -2.81 -18.78 -1.36
CA VAL A 139 -2.61 -19.48 -2.66
C VAL A 139 -1.25 -19.25 -3.30
N ALA A 140 -0.59 -18.15 -2.95
CA ALA A 140 0.67 -17.71 -3.53
C ALA A 140 1.65 -17.11 -2.49
N PRO A 141 1.90 -17.78 -1.33
CA PRO A 141 2.62 -17.20 -0.19
C PRO A 141 4.01 -16.68 -0.54
N ASP A 142 4.73 -17.37 -1.43
CA ASP A 142 6.12 -17.10 -1.76
C ASP A 142 6.30 -16.19 -2.99
N VAL A 143 5.19 -15.75 -3.61
CA VAL A 143 5.25 -14.81 -4.73
C VAL A 143 5.62 -13.42 -4.21
N ILE A 144 6.64 -12.85 -4.82
CA ILE A 144 7.13 -11.50 -4.48
C ILE A 144 6.27 -10.48 -5.21
N HIS A 145 5.70 -9.54 -4.46
CA HIS A 145 5.06 -8.37 -5.06
C HIS A 145 6.13 -7.45 -5.66
N PRO A 146 6.07 -7.12 -6.96
CA PRO A 146 7.19 -6.46 -7.65
C PRO A 146 7.51 -5.07 -7.09
N GLU A 147 6.50 -4.32 -6.63
CA GLU A 147 6.71 -2.99 -6.07
C GLU A 147 7.14 -3.04 -4.60
N TYR A 148 6.65 -4.00 -3.82
CA TYR A 148 6.99 -4.13 -2.40
C TYR A 148 8.30 -4.87 -2.18
N GLY A 149 8.74 -5.72 -3.11
CA GLY A 149 9.91 -6.59 -2.93
C GLY A 149 9.77 -7.55 -1.74
N MET A 150 8.54 -7.86 -1.35
CA MET A 150 8.15 -8.77 -0.26
C MET A 150 7.24 -9.85 -0.81
N THR A 151 7.30 -11.04 -0.23
CA THR A 151 6.34 -12.10 -0.52
C THR A 151 4.96 -11.73 0.03
N PHE A 152 3.88 -12.31 -0.53
CA PHE A 152 2.53 -12.04 0.01
C PHE A 152 2.38 -12.48 1.47
N LYS A 153 3.07 -13.53 1.88
CA LYS A 153 3.13 -13.96 3.29
C LYS A 153 3.76 -12.89 4.19
N GLU A 154 4.88 -12.30 3.77
CA GLU A 154 5.55 -11.23 4.52
C GLU A 154 4.71 -9.95 4.54
N LEU A 155 4.10 -9.59 3.40
CA LEU A 155 3.19 -8.45 3.31
C LEU A 155 1.99 -8.60 4.26
N LEU A 156 1.37 -9.78 4.28
CA LEU A 156 0.27 -10.07 5.19
C LEU A 156 0.70 -9.91 6.65
N ALA A 157 1.82 -10.53 7.03
CA ALA A 157 2.34 -10.45 8.39
C ALA A 157 2.60 -9.00 8.84
N VAL A 158 3.06 -8.14 7.93
CA VAL A 158 3.26 -6.72 8.21
C VAL A 158 1.92 -5.99 8.29
N ARG A 159 1.00 -6.21 7.34
CA ARG A 159 -0.29 -5.52 7.29
C ARG A 159 -1.24 -5.91 8.43
N GLU A 160 -1.15 -7.12 8.94
CA GLU A 160 -1.92 -7.55 10.12
C GLU A 160 -1.37 -6.97 11.43
N ARG A 161 -0.11 -6.52 11.43
CA ARG A 161 0.57 -5.99 12.62
C ARG A 161 0.73 -4.49 12.63
N CYS A 162 0.82 -3.85 11.45
CA CYS A 162 1.17 -2.44 11.36
C CYS A 162 0.02 -1.60 10.82
N HIS A 163 -0.33 -0.55 11.55
CA HIS A 163 -1.19 0.54 11.08
C HIS A 163 -0.37 1.78 10.76
N PHE A 164 -0.72 2.46 9.67
CA PHE A 164 -0.10 3.72 9.26
C PHE A 164 -1.15 4.82 9.32
N VAL A 165 -0.94 5.78 10.21
CA VAL A 165 -1.86 6.87 10.45
C VAL A 165 -1.19 8.19 10.11
N GLN A 166 -1.83 9.03 9.31
CA GLN A 166 -1.36 10.39 9.11
C GLN A 166 -1.60 11.20 10.38
N LEU A 167 -0.59 11.96 10.80
CA LEU A 167 -0.72 12.90 11.90
C LEU A 167 -1.82 13.92 11.58
N THR A 168 -2.78 14.05 12.47
CA THR A 168 -3.84 15.06 12.43
C THR A 168 -3.78 15.90 13.71
N GLU A 169 -4.42 17.05 13.71
CA GLU A 169 -4.45 17.93 14.88
C GLU A 169 -5.08 17.24 16.11
N ALA A 170 -6.09 16.39 15.88
CA ALA A 170 -6.75 15.62 16.93
C ALA A 170 -5.82 14.62 17.64
N LEU A 171 -4.78 14.15 16.98
CA LEU A 171 -3.78 13.23 17.54
C LEU A 171 -2.68 13.95 18.33
N CYS A 172 -2.58 15.29 18.26
CA CYS A 172 -1.50 16.05 18.88
C CYS A 172 -1.72 16.21 20.40
N THR A 173 -1.38 15.16 21.14
CA THR A 173 -1.40 15.14 22.62
C THR A 173 0.02 15.27 23.19
N PRO A 174 0.17 15.61 24.49
CA PRO A 174 1.48 15.61 25.16
C PRO A 174 2.18 14.24 25.12
N GLU A 175 1.42 13.16 25.22
CA GLU A 175 1.91 11.77 25.21
C GLU A 175 2.48 11.43 23.82
N LEU A 176 1.73 11.76 22.74
CA LEU A 176 2.24 11.59 21.39
C LEU A 176 3.48 12.45 21.13
N LEU A 177 3.49 13.71 21.62
CA LEU A 177 4.65 14.59 21.49
C LEU A 177 5.90 13.97 22.13
N ALA A 178 5.77 13.48 23.38
CA ALA A 178 6.86 12.84 24.08
C ALA A 178 7.41 11.63 23.26
N ARG A 179 6.51 10.82 22.72
CA ARG A 179 6.87 9.67 21.90
C ARG A 179 7.53 10.03 20.57
N VAL A 180 7.02 11.04 19.88
CA VAL A 180 7.63 11.55 18.63
C VAL A 180 9.04 12.09 18.92
N ASN A 181 9.23 12.82 20.01
CA ASN A 181 10.54 13.31 20.41
C ASN A 181 11.53 12.18 20.73
N ASP A 182 11.08 11.11 21.39
CA ASP A 182 11.90 9.91 21.61
C ASP A 182 12.33 9.25 20.27
N LEU A 183 11.43 9.14 19.31
CA LEU A 183 11.76 8.64 17.97
C LEU A 183 12.77 9.56 17.26
N LEU A 184 12.61 10.87 17.33
CA LEU A 184 13.53 11.82 16.73
C LEU A 184 14.93 11.74 17.37
N HIS A 185 15.04 11.54 18.68
CA HIS A 185 16.32 11.30 19.34
C HIS A 185 16.97 10.00 18.89
N GLN A 186 16.18 8.95 18.61
CA GLN A 186 16.70 7.70 18.03
C GLN A 186 17.16 7.87 16.57
N LEU A 187 16.59 8.83 15.83
CA LEU A 187 17.03 9.18 14.48
C LEU A 187 18.34 9.96 14.49
N SER A 188 18.45 10.92 15.40
CA SER A 188 19.63 11.78 15.58
C SER A 188 19.73 12.26 17.03
N SER A 189 20.85 11.96 17.69
CA SER A 189 21.12 12.43 19.06
C SER A 189 21.20 13.96 19.19
N ALA A 190 21.41 14.65 18.07
CA ALA A 190 21.43 16.11 17.99
C ALA A 190 20.07 16.72 17.62
N ALA A 191 19.03 15.90 17.49
CA ALA A 191 17.70 16.42 17.17
C ALA A 191 17.17 17.28 18.34
N GLU A 192 16.81 18.52 18.02
CA GLU A 192 16.06 19.35 18.95
C GLU A 192 14.62 18.78 19.04
N GLY A 193 14.08 18.64 20.27
CA GLY A 193 12.73 18.15 20.48
C GLY A 193 11.70 19.13 19.91
N LEU A 194 10.60 18.58 19.41
CA LEU A 194 9.46 19.38 18.97
C LEU A 194 8.68 19.95 20.18
N THR A 195 8.07 21.11 19.98
CA THR A 195 7.02 21.61 20.85
C THR A 195 5.64 21.13 20.38
N LEU A 196 4.63 21.14 21.24
CA LEU A 196 3.26 20.79 20.87
C LEU A 196 2.70 21.72 19.77
N ALA A 197 3.04 22.99 19.82
CA ALA A 197 2.67 23.98 18.80
C ALA A 197 3.29 23.60 17.43
N ARG A 198 4.54 23.18 17.41
CA ARG A 198 5.21 22.74 16.16
C ARG A 198 4.61 21.45 15.64
N LEU A 199 4.27 20.48 16.50
CA LEU A 199 3.61 19.22 16.11
C LEU A 199 2.26 19.51 15.45
N ARG A 200 1.44 20.39 16.02
CA ARG A 200 0.15 20.84 15.45
C ARG A 200 0.34 21.55 14.11
N ALA A 201 1.34 22.41 14.01
CA ALA A 201 1.66 23.09 12.74
C ALA A 201 2.03 22.10 11.63
N LEU A 202 2.76 21.02 11.95
CA LEU A 202 3.06 19.95 10.99
C LEU A 202 1.80 19.17 10.58
N ALA A 203 0.90 18.90 11.54
CA ALA A 203 -0.37 18.23 11.26
C ALA A 203 -1.29 19.04 10.34
N ALA A 204 -1.25 20.37 10.42
CA ALA A 204 -2.03 21.28 9.59
C ALA A 204 -1.36 21.63 8.25
N ALA A 205 -0.11 21.26 8.04
CA ALA A 205 0.66 21.65 6.85
C ALA A 205 0.21 20.88 5.60
N PRO A 206 -0.34 21.53 4.56
CA PRO A 206 -0.96 20.84 3.43
C PRO A 206 0.04 20.09 2.53
N MET A 207 1.31 20.51 2.54
CA MET A 207 2.38 19.93 1.73
C MET A 207 3.27 18.98 2.52
N THR A 208 2.91 18.67 3.78
CA THR A 208 3.67 17.79 4.66
C THR A 208 2.75 16.76 5.28
N GLN A 209 3.10 15.49 5.14
CA GLN A 209 2.38 14.39 5.76
C GLN A 209 3.33 13.65 6.69
N VAL A 210 3.14 13.79 7.99
CA VAL A 210 3.83 12.95 8.97
C VAL A 210 3.00 11.68 9.14
N VAL A 211 3.59 10.53 8.81
CA VAL A 211 2.95 9.22 8.90
C VAL A 211 3.52 8.47 10.09
N LEU A 212 2.67 8.09 11.00
CA LEU A 212 2.97 7.34 12.21
C LEU A 212 2.71 5.85 11.97
N ALA A 213 3.62 4.99 12.41
CA ALA A 213 3.51 3.54 12.31
C ALA A 213 3.26 2.91 13.68
N TYR A 214 2.19 2.15 13.80
CA TYR A 214 1.79 1.45 15.02
C TYR A 214 1.87 -0.06 14.85
N ASP A 215 2.17 -0.80 15.92
CA ASP A 215 2.03 -2.27 15.97
C ASP A 215 0.68 -2.60 16.61
N VAL A 216 -0.16 -3.33 15.89
CA VAL A 216 -1.47 -3.77 16.40
C VAL A 216 -1.23 -5.00 17.26
N LYS A 217 -1.23 -4.81 18.56
CA LYS A 217 -1.36 -5.90 19.51
C LYS A 217 -2.77 -5.88 20.08
N GLU A 218 -3.41 -7.03 20.09
CA GLU A 218 -4.68 -7.17 20.80
C GLU A 218 -4.48 -6.81 22.27
N GLY A 219 -5.29 -5.86 22.80
CA GLY A 219 -5.38 -5.56 24.21
C GLY A 219 -4.54 -4.38 24.73
N GLU A 220 -3.88 -3.60 23.88
CA GLU A 220 -3.30 -2.32 24.31
C GLU A 220 -4.32 -1.19 24.09
N ASP A 221 -4.82 -0.60 25.16
CA ASP A 221 -5.58 0.65 25.11
C ASP A 221 -4.61 1.78 24.71
N GLU A 222 -4.83 2.40 23.54
CA GLU A 222 -4.05 3.51 22.97
C GLU A 222 -2.55 3.20 22.72
N PRO A 223 -2.22 2.39 21.70
CA PRO A 223 -0.83 2.12 21.36
C PRO A 223 -0.09 3.40 20.92
N LEU A 224 1.15 3.58 21.37
CA LEU A 224 2.02 4.67 20.90
C LEU A 224 2.74 4.23 19.61
N PRO A 225 3.04 5.16 18.68
CA PRO A 225 3.70 4.82 17.43
C PRO A 225 5.10 4.24 17.67
N LEU A 226 5.42 3.20 16.92
CA LEU A 226 6.75 2.57 16.91
C LEU A 226 7.64 3.03 15.75
N GLY A 227 7.14 3.92 14.94
CA GLY A 227 7.91 4.53 13.86
C GLY A 227 7.20 5.74 13.30
N MET A 228 7.94 6.51 12.54
CA MET A 228 7.43 7.64 11.78
C MET A 228 8.26 7.90 10.53
N ALA A 229 7.65 8.58 9.58
CA ALA A 229 8.34 9.20 8.46
C ALA A 229 7.55 10.41 7.97
N THR A 230 8.23 11.33 7.33
CA THR A 230 7.62 12.56 6.79
C THR A 230 7.66 12.52 5.27
N LEU A 231 6.53 12.75 4.62
CA LEU A 231 6.41 12.96 3.18
C LEU A 231 6.22 14.47 2.93
N CYS A 232 7.22 15.09 2.31
CA CYS A 232 7.16 16.49 1.90
C CYS A 232 6.83 16.58 0.41
N LEU A 233 5.76 17.28 0.06
CA LEU A 233 5.38 17.52 -1.32
C LEU A 233 6.00 18.82 -1.80
N CYS A 234 6.51 18.82 -3.02
CA CYS A 234 7.13 19.99 -3.63
C CYS A 234 6.56 20.20 -5.02
N ASP A 235 5.74 21.23 -5.18
CA ASP A 235 5.22 21.64 -6.48
C ASP A 235 6.25 22.50 -7.20
N GLN A 236 6.63 22.08 -8.40
CA GLN A 236 7.60 22.73 -9.25
C GLN A 236 7.00 22.94 -10.66
N PRO A 237 7.50 23.91 -11.45
CA PRO A 237 7.06 24.07 -12.84
C PRO A 237 7.17 22.79 -13.69
N THR A 238 8.12 21.91 -13.34
CA THR A 238 8.33 20.62 -14.00
C THR A 238 7.41 19.51 -13.48
N GLY A 239 6.55 19.80 -12.51
CA GLY A 239 5.59 18.87 -11.88
C GLY A 239 5.89 18.61 -10.40
N ARG A 240 4.94 17.97 -9.73
CA ARG A 240 5.05 17.63 -8.31
C ARG A 240 6.10 16.56 -8.07
N LYS A 241 6.92 16.75 -7.04
CA LYS A 241 7.86 15.76 -6.49
C LYS A 241 7.58 15.54 -5.02
N ALA A 242 7.96 14.40 -4.50
CA ALA A 242 7.90 14.10 -3.09
C ALA A 242 9.31 13.86 -2.53
N TRP A 243 9.51 14.23 -1.28
CA TRP A 243 10.69 13.96 -0.48
C TRP A 243 10.30 13.20 0.78
N VAL A 244 11.02 12.14 1.06
CA VAL A 244 10.87 11.36 2.29
C VAL A 244 11.95 11.78 3.27
N GLU A 245 11.52 12.22 4.44
CA GLU A 245 12.38 12.70 5.52
C GLU A 245 12.05 11.97 6.83
N ASP A 246 12.92 12.05 7.81
CA ASP A 246 12.74 11.61 9.19
C ASP A 246 12.27 10.15 9.35
N VAL A 247 12.76 9.26 8.49
CA VAL A 247 12.43 7.82 8.57
C VAL A 247 13.09 7.22 9.81
N VAL A 248 12.28 6.84 10.77
CA VAL A 248 12.72 6.17 12.00
C VAL A 248 11.78 5.08 12.44
N ILE A 249 12.34 3.96 12.87
CA ILE A 249 11.65 2.87 13.56
C ILE A 249 12.32 2.68 14.90
N ASP A 250 11.52 2.60 15.96
CA ASP A 250 11.98 2.30 17.31
C ASP A 250 12.88 1.07 17.30
N ALA A 251 13.98 1.15 18.03
CA ALA A 251 14.96 0.08 18.11
C ALA A 251 14.34 -1.29 18.44
N LYS A 252 13.30 -1.30 19.30
CA LYS A 252 12.56 -2.51 19.71
C LYS A 252 11.71 -3.13 18.60
N ALA A 253 11.36 -2.35 17.55
CA ALA A 253 10.51 -2.77 16.43
C ALA A 253 11.29 -3.03 15.14
N ARG A 254 12.61 -2.83 15.13
CA ARG A 254 13.46 -3.08 13.96
C ARG A 254 13.51 -4.56 13.58
N GLY A 255 13.87 -4.85 12.33
CA GLY A 255 13.98 -6.22 11.81
C GLY A 255 12.64 -6.90 11.49
N ARG A 256 11.50 -6.23 11.69
CA ARG A 256 10.15 -6.79 11.51
C ARG A 256 9.44 -6.33 10.24
N GLY A 257 10.16 -5.72 9.29
CA GLY A 257 9.59 -5.23 8.02
C GLY A 257 8.86 -3.88 8.10
N MET A 258 8.66 -3.29 9.29
CA MET A 258 7.90 -2.05 9.49
C MET A 258 8.45 -0.86 8.68
N ALA A 259 9.79 -0.69 8.62
CA ALA A 259 10.40 0.39 7.82
C ALA A 259 10.08 0.25 6.33
N ARG A 260 10.13 -0.97 5.81
CA ARG A 260 9.77 -1.27 4.41
C ARG A 260 8.32 -0.92 4.13
N ALA A 261 7.42 -1.36 5.00
CA ALA A 261 5.99 -1.09 4.85
C ALA A 261 5.65 0.41 4.99
N LEU A 262 6.31 1.12 5.92
CA LEU A 262 6.13 2.57 6.09
C LEU A 262 6.59 3.33 4.84
N LEU A 263 7.77 3.01 4.29
CA LEU A 263 8.26 3.63 3.06
C LEU A 263 7.32 3.37 1.89
N HIS A 264 6.82 2.15 1.78
CA HIS A 264 5.87 1.82 0.73
C HIS A 264 4.57 2.61 0.89
N GLU A 265 4.05 2.75 2.10
CA GLU A 265 2.90 3.60 2.39
C GLU A 265 3.13 5.04 1.89
N LEU A 266 4.34 5.58 2.09
CA LEU A 266 4.69 6.91 1.58
C LEU A 266 4.75 6.95 0.05
N PHE A 267 5.21 5.89 -0.61
CA PHE A 267 5.23 5.81 -2.07
C PHE A 267 3.83 5.81 -2.65
N VAL A 268 2.92 5.03 -2.06
CA VAL A 268 1.50 5.00 -2.43
C VAL A 268 0.87 6.38 -2.26
N ARG A 269 1.10 7.04 -1.11
CA ARG A 269 0.61 8.41 -0.86
C ARG A 269 1.14 9.41 -1.88
N ALA A 270 2.44 9.35 -2.18
CA ALA A 270 3.06 10.22 -3.18
C ALA A 270 2.43 10.01 -4.58
N GLN A 271 2.15 8.77 -4.96
CA GLN A 271 1.49 8.44 -6.21
C GLN A 271 0.06 8.98 -6.26
N HIS A 272 -0.72 8.80 -5.20
CA HIS A 272 -2.11 9.29 -5.12
C HIS A 272 -2.21 10.82 -5.26
N VAL A 273 -1.22 11.56 -4.78
CA VAL A 273 -1.18 13.02 -4.95
C VAL A 273 -0.49 13.47 -6.23
N GLY A 274 -0.20 12.55 -7.15
CA GLY A 274 0.36 12.84 -8.47
C GLY A 274 1.84 13.23 -8.47
N ALA A 275 2.61 12.81 -7.47
CA ALA A 275 4.05 13.05 -7.48
C ALA A 275 4.73 12.17 -8.53
N ARG A 276 5.54 12.81 -9.41
CA ARG A 276 6.27 12.13 -10.49
C ARG A 276 7.47 11.31 -10.02
N SER A 277 7.98 11.62 -8.83
CA SER A 277 9.10 10.91 -8.21
C SER A 277 9.09 11.09 -6.71
N VAL A 278 9.60 10.08 -6.01
CA VAL A 278 9.90 10.14 -4.58
C VAL A 278 11.41 10.16 -4.42
N ASN A 279 11.92 11.08 -3.61
CA ASN A 279 13.34 11.28 -3.36
C ASN A 279 13.59 11.20 -1.85
N LEU A 280 14.81 10.88 -1.47
CA LEU A 280 15.31 10.99 -0.11
C LEU A 280 16.82 11.22 -0.13
N THR A 281 17.37 11.67 1.00
CA THR A 281 18.80 11.68 1.23
C THR A 281 19.16 10.70 2.36
N SER A 282 20.28 10.03 2.22
CA SER A 282 20.79 9.12 3.25
C SER A 282 22.31 9.20 3.32
N ARG A 283 22.83 9.17 4.54
CA ARG A 283 24.28 9.14 4.74
C ARG A 283 24.83 7.75 4.37
N PRO A 284 26.05 7.66 3.81
CA PRO A 284 26.69 6.38 3.46
C PRO A 284 26.76 5.40 4.64
N GLU A 285 26.98 5.90 5.86
CA GLU A 285 27.12 5.10 7.08
C GLU A 285 25.82 4.39 7.50
N ARG A 286 24.67 4.84 6.97
CA ARG A 286 23.37 4.18 7.20
C ARG A 286 23.17 3.00 6.25
N GLU A 287 24.12 2.05 6.27
CA GLU A 287 24.12 0.91 5.31
C GLU A 287 22.81 0.11 5.27
N ALA A 288 22.22 -0.19 6.44
CA ALA A 288 20.97 -0.95 6.49
C ALA A 288 19.81 -0.20 5.82
N ALA A 289 19.71 1.12 6.01
CA ALA A 289 18.73 1.96 5.35
C ALA A 289 18.99 2.05 3.84
N ASN A 290 20.25 2.21 3.43
CA ASN A 290 20.64 2.28 2.03
C ASN A 290 20.33 0.97 1.30
N ARG A 291 20.58 -0.19 1.92
CA ARG A 291 20.16 -1.49 1.37
C ARG A 291 18.64 -1.61 1.24
N LEU A 292 17.90 -1.10 2.25
CA LEU A 292 16.44 -1.08 2.21
C LEU A 292 15.92 -0.25 1.03
N TYR A 293 16.42 0.98 0.84
CA TYR A 293 16.01 1.85 -0.25
C TYR A 293 16.27 1.23 -1.63
N GLN A 294 17.44 0.64 -1.82
CA GLN A 294 17.78 -0.07 -3.07
C GLN A 294 16.84 -1.27 -3.32
N SER A 295 16.52 -2.03 -2.27
CA SER A 295 15.60 -3.18 -2.37
C SER A 295 14.14 -2.78 -2.63
N LEU A 296 13.79 -1.51 -2.44
CA LEU A 296 12.51 -0.89 -2.81
C LEU A 296 12.55 -0.25 -4.21
N GLY A 297 13.58 -0.52 -5.01
CA GLY A 297 13.71 -0.01 -6.37
C GLY A 297 14.22 1.43 -6.48
N MET A 298 14.60 2.06 -5.35
CA MET A 298 15.19 3.40 -5.40
C MET A 298 16.61 3.34 -5.98
N LYS A 299 16.90 4.23 -6.91
CA LYS A 299 18.21 4.31 -7.57
C LYS A 299 19.03 5.44 -6.96
N GLN A 300 20.26 5.13 -6.57
CA GLN A 300 21.22 6.16 -6.16
C GLN A 300 21.53 7.09 -7.33
N ARG A 301 21.42 8.39 -7.09
CA ARG A 301 21.73 9.43 -8.09
C ARG A 301 23.16 9.95 -7.90
N ARG A 302 23.85 10.19 -9.00
CA ARG A 302 25.14 10.90 -9.02
C ARG A 302 24.86 12.42 -9.06
N THR A 303 24.56 13.01 -7.89
CA THR A 303 24.29 14.44 -7.74
C THR A 303 24.99 14.94 -6.49
N ASN A 304 25.48 16.16 -6.53
CA ASN A 304 25.99 16.82 -5.32
C ASN A 304 24.82 17.39 -4.53
N VAL A 305 24.90 17.31 -3.22
CA VAL A 305 23.99 17.96 -2.29
C VAL A 305 24.76 19.11 -1.63
N TYR A 306 24.22 20.32 -1.75
CA TYR A 306 24.80 21.51 -1.14
C TYR A 306 23.90 21.97 -0.01
N LYS A 307 24.49 22.37 1.13
CA LYS A 307 23.79 22.92 2.28
C LYS A 307 24.29 24.34 2.52
N HIS A 308 23.39 25.28 2.66
CA HIS A 308 23.64 26.61 3.22
C HIS A 308 22.93 26.69 4.57
N GLU A 309 23.63 27.02 5.61
CA GLU A 309 23.05 27.22 6.95
C GLU A 309 22.72 28.70 7.12
N ASN A 310 21.44 28.99 7.34
CA ASN A 310 21.03 30.33 7.72
C ASN A 310 21.47 30.57 9.16
N GLU A 311 21.96 31.78 9.47
CA GLU A 311 22.20 32.19 10.85
C GLU A 311 20.90 31.99 11.64
N LYS A 312 21.03 31.44 12.88
CA LYS A 312 19.87 31.31 13.78
C LYS A 312 19.34 32.73 13.98
N SER A 313 18.23 33.08 13.34
CA SER A 313 17.53 34.32 13.67
C SER A 313 17.14 34.23 15.13
N ASN A 314 17.76 35.04 15.97
CA ASN A 314 17.29 35.32 17.32
C ASN A 314 15.94 36.02 17.24
N MET A 315 14.89 35.27 16.87
CA MET A 315 13.51 35.69 17.13
C MET A 315 13.16 35.27 18.55
N ASN A 316 13.90 35.84 19.52
CA ASN A 316 13.41 35.99 20.86
C ASN A 316 12.85 37.41 20.94
N GLU A 317 11.65 37.49 21.50
CA GLU A 317 11.00 38.64 22.12
C GLU A 317 10.34 39.67 21.14
N HIS A 318 9.02 39.48 20.94
CA HIS A 318 8.09 40.47 21.55
C HIS A 318 6.70 39.83 21.67
#